data_be854f335568bf6c94d4329849416ffb
#
_entry.id   be854f335568bf6c94d4329849416ffb
#
_cell.length_a   1.000
_cell.length_b   1.000
_cell.length_c   1.000
_cell.angle_alpha   90.00
_cell.angle_beta   90.00
_cell.angle_gamma   90.00
#
_symmetry.space_group_name_H-M   'P 1'
#
loop_
_entity.id
_entity.type
_entity.pdbx_description
1 polymer ?
#
loop_
_entity_poly.entity_id
_entity_poly.type
_entity_poly.pdbx_seq_one_letter_code
_entity_poly.pdbx_strand_id
1 'polypeptide(L)'
;MTDELSGRRVAILATDGVERVELEQPRGALHGAGARTELLSLHTGEINARQKDIAPAGTFSVDKRVADASVDDYDALLLPGGTVNPDQLRTDPDAVAFVREFMGTGKPVATICRGPWTLAEAGVLRGRRLTSWPGIRTDLRNAGADVVDEEVVVDGQLVSGRGPDDLPAFCAAVVEEVVRALRRS
;
A
#
# COMPACT_ATOMS: atom_id res chain seq x y z
N MET A 1 -9.99 -3.62 -20.29
CA MET A 1 -10.73 -3.51 -19.04
C MET A 1 -11.34 -4.87 -18.69
N THR A 2 -11.09 -5.35 -17.50
CA THR A 2 -11.66 -6.61 -17.01
C THR A 2 -12.54 -6.32 -15.79
N ASP A 3 -13.46 -7.23 -15.49
CA ASP A 3 -14.33 -7.11 -14.32
C ASP A 3 -14.02 -8.20 -13.28
N GLU A 4 -12.79 -8.70 -13.32
CA GLU A 4 -12.38 -9.80 -12.43
C GLU A 4 -12.48 -9.45 -10.94
N LEU A 5 -12.39 -8.16 -10.61
CA LEU A 5 -12.51 -7.66 -9.24
C LEU A 5 -13.86 -6.98 -8.96
N SER A 6 -14.87 -7.21 -9.78
CA SER A 6 -16.20 -6.65 -9.56
C SER A 6 -16.72 -7.02 -8.16
N GLY A 7 -17.22 -6.02 -7.44
CA GLY A 7 -17.72 -6.17 -6.07
C GLY A 7 -16.64 -6.22 -5.00
N ARG A 8 -15.36 -6.16 -5.37
CA ARG A 8 -14.26 -6.18 -4.39
C ARG A 8 -13.92 -4.78 -3.94
N ARG A 9 -13.46 -4.67 -2.69
CA ARG A 9 -13.12 -3.40 -2.06
C ARG A 9 -11.66 -3.43 -1.61
N VAL A 10 -10.91 -2.41 -2.01
CA VAL A 10 -9.50 -2.26 -1.65
C VAL A 10 -9.33 -1.02 -0.79
N ALA A 11 -8.73 -1.17 0.37
CA ALA A 11 -8.34 -0.05 1.21
C ALA A 11 -7.02 0.53 0.69
N ILE A 12 -6.95 1.84 0.60
CA ILE A 12 -5.71 2.59 0.36
C ILE A 12 -5.46 3.38 1.63
N LEU A 13 -4.35 3.14 2.31
CA LEU A 13 -4.01 3.86 3.53
C LEU A 13 -2.89 4.85 3.22
N ALA A 14 -3.20 6.13 3.32
CA ALA A 14 -2.26 7.21 3.03
C ALA A 14 -2.65 8.49 3.76
N THR A 15 -1.68 9.38 3.95
CA THR A 15 -1.88 10.70 4.54
C THR A 15 -1.05 11.74 3.78
N ASP A 16 -0.96 12.95 4.31
CA ASP A 16 -0.23 14.04 3.69
C ASP A 16 1.20 13.64 3.34
N GLY A 17 1.65 14.07 2.17
CA GLY A 17 2.99 13.77 1.67
C GLY A 17 3.05 12.49 0.83
N VAL A 18 1.91 11.87 0.52
CA VAL A 18 1.88 10.70 -0.36
C VAL A 18 2.39 11.05 -1.76
N GLU A 19 3.18 10.17 -2.34
CA GLU A 19 3.60 10.32 -3.74
C GLU A 19 2.41 10.06 -4.65
N ARG A 20 1.98 11.08 -5.42
CA ARG A 20 0.73 11.04 -6.17
C ARG A 20 0.60 9.83 -7.08
N VAL A 21 1.62 9.57 -7.89
CA VAL A 21 1.56 8.49 -8.89
C VAL A 21 1.46 7.11 -8.25
N GLU A 22 2.01 6.95 -7.05
CA GLU A 22 2.01 5.67 -6.32
C GLU A 22 0.65 5.36 -5.68
N LEU A 23 -0.20 6.34 -5.54
CA LEU A 23 -1.60 6.14 -5.17
C LEU A 23 -2.48 6.05 -6.42
N GLU A 24 -2.33 7.02 -7.32
CA GLU A 24 -3.23 7.20 -8.46
C GLU A 24 -3.16 6.05 -9.48
N GLN A 25 -1.95 5.59 -9.82
CA GLN A 25 -1.80 4.54 -10.83
C GLN A 25 -2.30 3.17 -10.35
N PRO A 26 -1.92 2.68 -9.15
CA PRO A 26 -2.50 1.44 -8.67
C PRO A 26 -4.01 1.51 -8.47
N ARG A 27 -4.51 2.65 -8.00
CA ARG A 27 -5.97 2.86 -7.87
C ARG A 27 -6.65 2.74 -9.22
N GLY A 28 -6.09 3.37 -10.25
CA GLY A 28 -6.61 3.29 -11.60
C GLY A 28 -6.62 1.87 -12.16
N ALA A 29 -5.57 1.10 -11.91
CA ALA A 29 -5.48 -0.30 -12.33
C ALA A 29 -6.54 -1.17 -11.63
N LEU A 30 -6.76 -0.95 -10.35
CA LEU A 30 -7.79 -1.65 -9.58
C LEU A 30 -9.20 -1.31 -10.08
N HIS A 31 -9.47 -0.02 -10.33
CA HIS A 31 -10.74 0.41 -10.92
C HIS A 31 -10.96 -0.20 -12.30
N GLY A 32 -9.90 -0.24 -13.12
CA GLY A 32 -9.95 -0.85 -14.44
C GLY A 32 -10.28 -2.34 -14.42
N ALA A 33 -10.00 -3.02 -13.31
CA ALA A 33 -10.34 -4.42 -13.10
C ALA A 33 -11.70 -4.60 -12.41
N GLY A 34 -12.42 -3.51 -12.11
CA GLY A 34 -13.75 -3.54 -11.51
C GLY A 34 -13.82 -3.37 -10.00
N ALA A 35 -12.68 -3.23 -9.32
CA ALA A 35 -12.66 -3.03 -7.87
C ALA A 35 -13.12 -1.62 -7.48
N ARG A 36 -13.62 -1.50 -6.27
CA ARG A 36 -13.83 -0.21 -5.60
C ARG A 36 -12.69 0.02 -4.64
N THR A 37 -12.30 1.28 -4.46
CA THR A 37 -11.27 1.65 -3.49
C THR A 37 -11.83 2.65 -2.49
N GLU A 38 -11.33 2.58 -1.26
CA GLU A 38 -11.57 3.60 -0.25
C GLU A 38 -10.24 4.13 0.25
N LEU A 39 -10.10 5.45 0.27
CA LEU A 39 -8.93 6.10 0.85
C LEU A 39 -9.16 6.29 2.35
N LEU A 40 -8.38 5.57 3.12
CA LEU A 40 -8.33 5.68 4.58
C LEU A 40 -7.16 6.59 4.95
N SER A 41 -7.36 7.46 5.92
CA SER A 41 -6.31 8.36 6.39
C SER A 41 -6.41 8.61 7.89
N LEU A 42 -5.54 9.47 8.39
CA LEU A 42 -5.49 9.84 9.81
C LEU A 42 -6.56 10.86 10.18
N HIS A 43 -7.10 11.58 9.19
CA HIS A 43 -8.12 12.60 9.36
C HIS A 43 -9.11 12.55 8.21
N THR A 44 -10.23 13.26 8.35
CA THR A 44 -11.22 13.45 7.28
C THR A 44 -10.82 14.63 6.39
N GLY A 45 -11.57 14.84 5.30
CA GLY A 45 -11.34 15.92 4.35
C GLY A 45 -10.43 15.49 3.21
N GLU A 46 -9.26 16.10 3.10
CA GLU A 46 -8.33 15.85 2.00
C GLU A 46 -6.92 15.62 2.53
N ILE A 47 -6.12 14.86 1.79
CA ILE A 47 -4.68 14.75 2.01
C ILE A 47 -3.93 15.41 0.86
N ASN A 48 -2.78 15.99 1.16
CA ASN A 48 -1.92 16.64 0.17
C ASN A 48 -0.96 15.63 -0.44
N ALA A 49 -0.91 15.61 -1.77
CA ALA A 49 0.01 14.74 -2.51
C ALA A 49 1.26 15.50 -2.93
N ARG A 50 2.33 14.78 -3.18
CA ARG A 50 3.62 15.30 -3.66
C ARG A 50 4.03 14.61 -4.94
N GLN A 51 4.91 15.28 -5.68
CA GLN A 51 5.61 14.72 -6.82
C GLN A 51 7.11 14.75 -6.51
N LYS A 52 7.75 13.59 -6.59
CA LYS A 52 9.17 13.40 -6.22
C LYS A 52 9.46 13.93 -4.81
N ASP A 53 8.52 13.69 -3.90
CA ASP A 53 8.57 14.10 -2.48
C ASP A 53 8.53 15.60 -2.22
N ILE A 54 8.78 16.44 -3.20
CA ILE A 54 9.05 17.86 -2.99
C ILE A 54 7.94 18.74 -3.54
N ALA A 55 7.58 18.59 -4.80
CA ALA A 55 6.63 19.48 -5.45
C ALA A 55 5.19 19.17 -5.05
N PRO A 56 4.36 20.20 -4.77
CA PRO A 56 2.92 19.97 -4.56
C PRO A 56 2.29 19.31 -5.79
N ALA A 57 1.43 18.32 -5.54
CA ALA A 57 0.79 17.54 -6.60
C ALA A 57 -0.72 17.37 -6.36
N GLY A 58 -1.39 18.39 -5.82
CA GLY A 58 -2.82 18.37 -5.58
C GLY A 58 -3.21 17.61 -4.33
N THR A 59 -4.47 17.21 -4.28
CA THR A 59 -5.06 16.56 -3.11
C THR A 59 -5.83 15.31 -3.51
N PHE A 60 -6.14 14.48 -2.51
CA PHE A 60 -7.08 13.38 -2.62
C PHE A 60 -8.12 13.49 -1.51
N SER A 61 -9.38 13.25 -1.85
CA SER A 61 -10.46 13.20 -0.86
C SER A 61 -10.35 11.94 -0.02
N VAL A 62 -10.47 12.08 1.29
CA VAL A 62 -10.46 10.96 2.23
C VAL A 62 -11.88 10.41 2.37
N ASP A 63 -12.02 9.09 2.23
CA ASP A 63 -13.32 8.43 2.37
C ASP A 63 -13.67 8.14 3.83
N LYS A 64 -12.67 7.77 4.64
CA LYS A 64 -12.88 7.38 6.03
C LYS A 64 -11.58 7.49 6.82
N ARG A 65 -11.68 7.82 8.11
CA ARG A 65 -10.51 7.70 9.00
C ARG A 65 -10.20 6.22 9.23
N VAL A 66 -8.91 5.89 9.27
CA VAL A 66 -8.49 4.51 9.55
C VAL A 66 -9.00 4.02 10.91
N ALA A 67 -9.12 4.92 11.89
CA ALA A 67 -9.66 4.59 13.21
C ALA A 67 -11.10 4.06 13.16
N ASP A 68 -11.85 4.42 12.12
CA ASP A 68 -13.26 4.02 11.96
C ASP A 68 -13.43 2.86 10.96
N ALA A 69 -12.33 2.31 10.45
CA ALA A 69 -12.36 1.25 9.44
C ALA A 69 -12.14 -0.12 10.07
N SER A 70 -12.74 -1.15 9.47
CA SER A 70 -12.52 -2.55 9.85
C SER A 70 -11.83 -3.28 8.73
N VAL A 71 -10.82 -4.10 9.07
CA VAL A 71 -10.11 -4.93 8.09
C VAL A 71 -11.05 -5.93 7.38
N ASP A 72 -12.15 -6.29 8.03
CA ASP A 72 -13.12 -7.22 7.46
C ASP A 72 -13.88 -6.64 6.25
N ASP A 73 -13.88 -5.31 6.11
CA ASP A 73 -14.61 -4.65 5.03
C ASP A 73 -13.83 -4.61 3.71
N TYR A 74 -12.59 -5.11 3.69
CA TYR A 74 -11.72 -4.98 2.52
C TYR A 74 -11.11 -6.31 2.11
N ASP A 75 -10.90 -6.46 0.80
CA ASP A 75 -10.29 -7.66 0.20
C ASP A 75 -8.78 -7.52 0.02
N ALA A 76 -8.26 -6.29 0.03
CA ALA A 76 -6.83 -6.00 -0.12
C ALA A 76 -6.50 -4.63 0.48
N LEU A 77 -5.21 -4.40 0.71
CA LEU A 77 -4.67 -3.14 1.22
C LEU A 77 -3.54 -2.65 0.32
N LEU A 78 -3.55 -1.36 -0.01
CA LEU A 78 -2.48 -0.68 -0.74
C LEU A 78 -1.83 0.36 0.17
N LEU A 79 -0.51 0.31 0.28
CA LEU A 79 0.31 1.26 1.03
C LEU A 79 1.25 1.99 0.05
N PRO A 80 0.85 3.15 -0.46
CA PRO A 80 1.73 3.96 -1.31
C PRO A 80 2.87 4.58 -0.51
N GLY A 81 3.83 5.16 -1.21
CA GLY A 81 5.01 5.75 -0.60
C GLY A 81 4.97 7.26 -0.49
N GLY A 82 6.03 7.90 -0.93
CA GLY A 82 6.41 9.22 -0.51
C GLY A 82 7.21 9.13 0.77
N THR A 83 7.70 10.23 1.30
CA THR A 83 8.49 10.21 2.54
C THR A 83 7.65 10.59 3.76
N VAL A 84 6.96 11.72 3.70
CA VAL A 84 6.17 12.22 4.83
C VAL A 84 4.99 11.30 5.14
N ASN A 85 4.34 10.78 4.11
CA ASN A 85 3.19 9.88 4.28
C ASN A 85 3.52 8.68 5.19
N PRO A 86 4.45 7.79 4.84
CA PRO A 86 4.73 6.65 5.72
C PRO A 86 5.39 7.06 7.04
N ASP A 87 6.10 8.19 7.08
CA ASP A 87 6.66 8.71 8.34
C ASP A 87 5.54 9.04 9.33
N GLN A 88 4.48 9.68 8.88
CA GLN A 88 3.34 10.00 9.73
C GLN A 88 2.50 8.76 10.08
N LEU A 89 2.26 7.88 9.12
CA LEU A 89 1.47 6.66 9.37
C LEU A 89 2.11 5.79 10.45
N ARG A 90 3.43 5.64 10.42
CA ARG A 90 4.13 4.76 11.36
C ARG A 90 4.08 5.26 12.80
N THR A 91 3.76 6.52 13.03
CA THR A 91 3.62 7.08 14.38
C THR A 91 2.18 7.11 14.88
N ASP A 92 1.22 6.74 14.05
CA ASP A 92 -0.20 6.72 14.43
C ASP A 92 -0.60 5.31 14.88
N PRO A 93 -1.04 5.13 16.14
CA PRO A 93 -1.38 3.81 16.66
C PRO A 93 -2.50 3.10 15.90
N ASP A 94 -3.50 3.84 15.43
CA ASP A 94 -4.63 3.24 14.71
C ASP A 94 -4.20 2.76 13.32
N ALA A 95 -3.36 3.53 12.63
CA ALA A 95 -2.81 3.13 11.34
C ALA A 95 -1.95 1.88 11.47
N VAL A 96 -1.05 1.85 12.44
CA VAL A 96 -0.16 0.70 12.68
C VAL A 96 -0.97 -0.54 13.06
N ALA A 97 -1.97 -0.38 13.92
CA ALA A 97 -2.83 -1.49 14.33
C ALA A 97 -3.61 -2.05 13.14
N PHE A 98 -4.14 -1.17 12.28
CA PHE A 98 -4.87 -1.60 11.07
C PHE A 98 -3.97 -2.41 10.14
N VAL A 99 -2.75 -1.94 9.89
CA VAL A 99 -1.78 -2.64 9.03
C VAL A 99 -1.42 -4.01 9.61
N ARG A 100 -1.13 -4.06 10.92
CA ARG A 100 -0.80 -5.33 11.60
C ARG A 100 -1.96 -6.32 11.51
N GLU A 101 -3.16 -5.87 11.80
CA GLU A 101 -4.35 -6.70 11.74
C GLU A 101 -4.63 -7.17 10.32
N PHE A 102 -4.49 -6.27 9.33
CA PHE A 102 -4.72 -6.62 7.93
C PHE A 102 -3.74 -7.70 7.46
N MET A 103 -2.44 -7.56 7.76
CA MET A 103 -1.46 -8.60 7.45
C MET A 103 -1.83 -9.94 8.09
N GLY A 104 -2.39 -9.91 9.29
CA GLY A 104 -2.86 -11.11 9.98
C GLY A 104 -4.01 -11.84 9.30
N THR A 105 -4.76 -11.18 8.42
CA THR A 105 -5.86 -11.81 7.68
C THR A 105 -5.38 -12.71 6.55
N GLY A 106 -4.15 -12.55 6.09
CA GLY A 106 -3.62 -13.25 4.91
C GLY A 106 -4.08 -12.65 3.59
N LYS A 107 -4.93 -11.64 3.59
CA LYS A 107 -5.36 -10.95 2.37
C LYS A 107 -4.20 -10.17 1.73
N PRO A 108 -4.25 -9.92 0.40
CA PRO A 108 -3.18 -9.21 -0.28
C PRO A 108 -2.87 -7.83 0.30
N VAL A 109 -1.60 -7.55 0.45
CA VAL A 109 -1.07 -6.22 0.84
C VAL A 109 -0.04 -5.83 -0.21
N ALA A 110 -0.25 -4.68 -0.84
CA ALA A 110 0.65 -4.12 -1.84
C ALA A 110 1.31 -2.86 -1.28
N THR A 111 2.60 -2.72 -1.48
CA THR A 111 3.36 -1.57 -0.99
C THR A 111 4.46 -1.20 -1.96
N ILE A 112 4.81 0.07 -2.01
CA ILE A 112 5.81 0.58 -2.96
C ILE A 112 6.65 1.69 -2.31
N CYS A 113 7.87 1.83 -2.77
CA CYS A 113 8.78 2.90 -2.38
C CYS A 113 9.08 2.86 -0.88
N ARG A 114 8.67 3.86 -0.12
CA ARG A 114 8.84 3.91 1.34
C ARG A 114 7.62 3.42 2.12
N GLY A 115 6.58 2.94 1.41
CA GLY A 115 5.41 2.34 2.04
C GLY A 115 5.72 1.26 3.07
N PRO A 116 6.73 0.39 2.84
CA PRO A 116 7.11 -0.65 3.81
C PRO A 116 7.52 -0.16 5.19
N TRP A 117 7.82 1.12 5.39
CA TRP A 117 8.10 1.64 6.74
C TRP A 117 6.96 1.36 7.71
N THR A 118 5.72 1.45 7.25
CA THR A 118 4.56 1.17 8.10
C THR A 118 4.47 -0.31 8.46
N LEU A 119 4.86 -1.19 7.54
CA LEU A 119 4.95 -2.62 7.81
C LEU A 119 6.05 -2.94 8.84
N ALA A 120 7.18 -2.25 8.73
CA ALA A 120 8.28 -2.41 9.70
C ALA A 120 7.81 -2.01 11.10
N GLU A 121 7.10 -0.88 11.23
CA GLU A 121 6.56 -0.43 12.50
C GLU A 121 5.52 -1.39 13.07
N ALA A 122 4.72 -2.00 12.20
CA ALA A 122 3.72 -2.98 12.61
C ALA A 122 4.33 -4.32 13.05
N GLY A 123 5.62 -4.53 12.83
CA GLY A 123 6.31 -5.74 13.27
C GLY A 123 5.98 -6.99 12.44
N VAL A 124 5.63 -6.81 11.17
CA VAL A 124 5.12 -7.91 10.31
C VAL A 124 6.09 -8.30 9.19
N LEU A 125 7.32 -7.79 9.22
CA LEU A 125 8.29 -8.05 8.13
C LEU A 125 9.27 -9.19 8.38
N ARG A 126 9.35 -9.73 9.60
CA ARG A 126 10.31 -10.79 9.90
C ARG A 126 10.10 -12.01 9.00
N GLY A 127 11.16 -12.40 8.28
CA GLY A 127 11.13 -13.54 7.37
C GLY A 127 10.42 -13.27 6.04
N ARG A 128 9.93 -12.04 5.81
CA ARG A 128 9.29 -11.69 4.54
C ARG A 128 10.32 -11.23 3.52
N ARG A 129 10.08 -11.58 2.27
CA ARG A 129 10.90 -11.12 1.15
C ARG A 129 10.16 -9.98 0.44
N LEU A 130 10.86 -8.87 0.21
CA LEU A 130 10.28 -7.72 -0.48
C LEU A 130 11.36 -6.85 -1.12
N THR A 131 10.90 -5.89 -1.90
CA THR A 131 11.73 -4.79 -2.39
C THR A 131 11.17 -3.46 -1.89
N SER A 132 11.92 -2.38 -2.06
CA SER A 132 11.54 -1.06 -1.61
C SER A 132 12.39 0.03 -2.27
N TRP A 133 12.08 1.26 -1.96
CA TRP A 133 12.98 2.37 -2.25
C TRP A 133 14.35 2.12 -1.59
N PRO A 134 15.46 2.38 -2.33
CA PRO A 134 16.80 2.06 -1.82
C PRO A 134 17.13 2.65 -0.46
N GLY A 135 16.65 3.86 -0.19
CA GLY A 135 16.96 4.59 1.04
C GLY A 135 16.47 3.94 2.32
N ILE A 136 15.52 3.00 2.27
CA ILE A 136 14.99 2.35 3.47
C ILE A 136 15.36 0.87 3.57
N ARG A 137 16.19 0.35 2.68
CA ARG A 137 16.52 -1.09 2.66
C ARG A 137 17.14 -1.57 3.96
N THR A 138 18.06 -0.79 4.53
CA THR A 138 18.70 -1.13 5.80
C THR A 138 17.67 -1.22 6.93
N ASP A 139 16.72 -0.28 6.97
CA ASP A 139 15.66 -0.28 7.98
C ASP A 139 14.84 -1.56 7.91
N LEU A 140 14.50 -2.00 6.69
CA LEU A 140 13.70 -3.21 6.51
C LEU A 140 14.48 -4.47 6.87
N ARG A 141 15.78 -4.53 6.53
CA ARG A 141 16.65 -5.64 6.96
C ARG A 141 16.72 -5.70 8.48
N ASN A 142 16.85 -4.56 9.13
CA ASN A 142 16.89 -4.49 10.60
C ASN A 142 15.55 -4.93 11.22
N ALA A 143 14.45 -4.78 10.47
CA ALA A 143 13.15 -5.29 10.87
C ALA A 143 12.96 -6.80 10.61
N GLY A 144 13.98 -7.46 10.07
CA GLY A 144 13.99 -8.90 9.85
C GLY A 144 13.61 -9.35 8.44
N ALA A 145 13.49 -8.43 7.49
CA ALA A 145 13.13 -8.76 6.12
C ALA A 145 14.31 -9.19 5.26
N ASP A 146 14.04 -9.99 4.24
CA ASP A 146 14.95 -10.30 3.14
C ASP A 146 14.66 -9.31 2.00
N VAL A 147 15.47 -8.26 1.90
CA VAL A 147 15.25 -7.18 0.93
C VAL A 147 16.08 -7.44 -0.33
N VAL A 148 15.42 -7.49 -1.47
CA VAL A 148 16.05 -7.74 -2.77
C VAL A 148 15.83 -6.54 -3.70
N ASP A 149 16.77 -6.35 -4.65
CA ASP A 149 16.69 -5.27 -5.63
C ASP A 149 16.07 -5.80 -6.92
N GLU A 150 14.74 -5.90 -6.90
CA GLU A 150 13.94 -6.33 -8.05
C GLU A 150 12.81 -5.35 -8.30
N GLU A 151 12.34 -5.30 -9.55
CA GLU A 151 11.26 -4.41 -9.96
C GLU A 151 9.97 -4.69 -9.17
N VAL A 152 9.61 -5.96 -9.05
CA VAL A 152 8.44 -6.42 -8.29
C VAL A 152 8.81 -7.68 -7.54
N VAL A 153 8.40 -7.76 -6.28
CA VAL A 153 8.53 -9.00 -5.49
C VAL A 153 7.16 -9.39 -4.97
N VAL A 154 6.80 -10.64 -5.17
CA VAL A 154 5.59 -11.24 -4.62
C VAL A 154 6.02 -12.33 -3.64
N ASP A 155 5.65 -12.16 -2.37
CA ASP A 155 5.91 -13.14 -1.32
C ASP A 155 4.58 -13.42 -0.60
N GLY A 156 3.93 -14.51 -1.00
CA GLY A 156 2.60 -14.83 -0.48
C GLY A 156 1.61 -13.69 -0.75
N GLN A 157 1.08 -13.12 0.31
CA GLN A 157 0.14 -12.00 0.24
C GLN A 157 0.79 -10.65 -0.07
N LEU A 158 2.12 -10.54 0.08
CA LEU A 158 2.83 -9.26 0.00
C LEU A 158 3.36 -9.01 -1.41
N VAL A 159 2.95 -7.90 -2.01
CA VAL A 159 3.42 -7.41 -3.31
C VAL A 159 4.18 -6.12 -3.07
N SER A 160 5.39 -6.00 -3.62
CA SER A 160 6.19 -4.80 -3.42
C SER A 160 6.88 -4.33 -4.70
N GLY A 161 7.15 -3.03 -4.79
CA GLY A 161 7.89 -2.36 -5.87
C GLY A 161 8.81 -1.30 -5.30
N ARG A 162 9.82 -0.88 -6.08
CA ARG A 162 10.86 0.01 -5.59
C ARG A 162 10.46 1.49 -5.60
N GLY A 163 9.73 1.91 -6.62
CA GLY A 163 9.36 3.30 -6.79
C GLY A 163 8.61 3.55 -8.08
N PRO A 164 8.42 4.83 -8.48
CA PRO A 164 7.57 5.18 -9.63
C PRO A 164 7.95 4.50 -10.95
N ASP A 165 9.23 4.24 -11.17
CA ASP A 165 9.67 3.58 -12.42
C ASP A 165 9.15 2.14 -12.54
N ASP A 166 8.78 1.51 -11.44
CA ASP A 166 8.29 0.14 -11.40
C ASP A 166 6.76 0.05 -11.50
N LEU A 167 6.06 1.19 -11.55
CA LEU A 167 4.60 1.23 -11.48
C LEU A 167 3.87 0.36 -12.49
N PRO A 168 4.26 0.28 -13.77
CA PRO A 168 3.55 -0.59 -14.70
C PRO A 168 3.54 -2.05 -14.26
N ALA A 169 4.70 -2.59 -13.90
CA ALA A 169 4.81 -3.97 -13.43
C ALA A 169 4.16 -4.16 -12.06
N PHE A 170 4.33 -3.19 -11.16
CA PHE A 170 3.73 -3.23 -9.83
C PHE A 170 2.19 -3.26 -9.91
N CYS A 171 1.59 -2.37 -10.69
CA CYS A 171 0.12 -2.31 -10.85
C CYS A 171 -0.44 -3.62 -11.41
N ALA A 172 0.23 -4.21 -12.40
CA ALA A 172 -0.17 -5.50 -12.96
C ALA A 172 -0.12 -6.60 -11.90
N ALA A 173 0.95 -6.64 -11.10
CA ALA A 173 1.13 -7.64 -10.04
C ALA A 173 0.08 -7.48 -8.93
N VAL A 174 -0.27 -6.24 -8.57
CA VAL A 174 -1.30 -5.97 -7.56
C VAL A 174 -2.65 -6.56 -7.99
N VAL A 175 -3.09 -6.25 -9.20
CA VAL A 175 -4.36 -6.78 -9.73
C VAL A 175 -4.32 -8.30 -9.78
N GLU A 176 -3.23 -8.87 -10.30
CA GLU A 176 -3.07 -10.32 -10.41
C GLU A 176 -3.15 -11.01 -9.04
N GLU A 177 -2.49 -10.46 -8.02
CA GLU A 177 -2.51 -11.06 -6.69
C GLU A 177 -3.89 -10.96 -6.03
N VAL A 178 -4.61 -9.85 -6.20
CA VAL A 178 -5.97 -9.76 -5.67
C VAL A 178 -6.90 -10.76 -6.35
N VAL A 179 -6.80 -10.91 -7.67
CA VAL A 179 -7.55 -11.94 -8.41
C VAL A 179 -7.20 -13.34 -7.91
N ARG A 180 -5.91 -13.62 -7.74
CA ARG A 180 -5.44 -14.94 -7.28
C ARG A 180 -5.95 -15.27 -5.87
N ALA A 181 -5.96 -14.28 -4.97
CA ALA A 181 -6.46 -14.47 -3.62
C ALA A 181 -7.95 -14.86 -3.59
N LEU A 182 -8.75 -14.34 -4.52
CA LEU A 182 -10.17 -14.70 -4.62
C LEU A 182 -10.39 -16.15 -5.02
N ARG A 183 -9.46 -16.73 -5.79
CA ARG A 183 -9.53 -18.14 -6.21
C ARG A 183 -9.13 -19.10 -5.10
N ARG A 184 -8.45 -18.61 -4.06
CA ARG A 184 -8.02 -19.40 -2.90
C ARG A 184 -9.05 -19.41 -1.77
N SER A 185 -10.01 -18.52 -1.80
CA SER A 185 -11.05 -18.37 -0.76
C SER A 185 -12.30 -19.19 -1.07
#